data_506953861c06ede7bcc9a20498640f29
#
_entry.id   506953861c06ede7bcc9a20498640f29
#
_cell.length_a   1.000
_cell.length_b   1.000
_cell.length_c   1.000
_cell.angle_alpha   90.00
_cell.angle_beta   90.00
_cell.angle_gamma   90.00
#
_symmetry.space_group_name_H-M   'P 1'
#
loop_
_entity.id
_entity.type
_entity.pdbx_description
1 polymer ?
#
loop_
_entity_poly.entity_id
_entity_poly.type
_entity_poly.pdbx_seq_one_letter_code
_entity_poly.pdbx_strand_id
1 'polypeptide(L)'
;MKRHILRSVTLAVAAISLVPFTARGADVSILGHWRIAEAQPAPWSPPDERENLAAAGKRMIDTEVTFAPGSVKSKFKPWDCKSKVIYTANSIEVDALFQGNLPEPNPAAAAVRLGFPRRDIPGVDVRCLKALFTFHFRDPDTAMINMGRVIYTLKRQ
;
A
#
# COMPACT_ATOMS: atom_id res chain seq x y z
N MET A 1 19.23 52.69 61.55
CA MET A 1 18.03 52.10 60.92
C MET A 1 18.42 51.56 59.58
N LYS A 2 18.55 50.20 59.41
CA LYS A 2 18.91 49.51 58.18
C LYS A 2 17.65 48.78 57.66
N ARG A 3 17.14 49.19 56.49
CA ARG A 3 16.02 48.54 55.79
C ARG A 3 16.55 47.41 54.95
N HIS A 4 16.17 46.18 55.21
CA HIS A 4 16.40 45.00 54.39
C HIS A 4 15.27 44.92 53.34
N ILE A 5 15.65 44.99 52.06
CA ILE A 5 14.74 44.79 50.94
C ILE A 5 14.84 43.29 50.58
N LEU A 6 13.80 42.51 50.88
CA LEU A 6 13.62 41.15 50.36
C LEU A 6 13.23 41.20 48.88
N ARG A 7 14.07 40.64 48.00
CA ARG A 7 13.74 40.43 46.62
C ARG A 7 13.15 39.01 46.47
N SER A 8 11.85 38.95 46.19
CA SER A 8 11.18 37.68 45.83
C SER A 8 11.57 37.29 44.41
N VAL A 9 12.20 36.12 44.29
CA VAL A 9 12.49 35.50 42.99
C VAL A 9 11.34 34.55 42.66
N THR A 10 10.54 34.91 41.64
CA THR A 10 9.46 34.07 41.14
C THR A 10 10.03 33.10 40.12
N LEU A 11 10.09 31.80 40.45
CA LEU A 11 10.48 30.74 39.50
C LEU A 11 9.27 30.42 38.64
N ALA A 12 9.36 30.71 37.36
CA ALA A 12 8.38 30.27 36.34
C ALA A 12 8.75 28.85 35.91
N VAL A 13 7.94 27.88 36.30
CA VAL A 13 8.05 26.48 35.82
C VAL A 13 7.32 26.39 34.47
N ALA A 14 8.08 26.27 33.39
CA ALA A 14 7.53 26.00 32.07
C ALA A 14 7.15 24.51 32.00
N ALA A 15 5.85 24.22 31.94
CA ALA A 15 5.32 22.87 31.69
C ALA A 15 5.50 22.52 30.22
N ILE A 16 6.45 21.64 29.91
CA ILE A 16 6.62 21.06 28.57
C ILE A 16 5.55 19.99 28.41
N SER A 17 4.49 20.30 27.64
CA SER A 17 3.47 19.34 27.26
C SER A 17 4.05 18.38 26.21
N LEU A 18 4.41 17.17 26.64
CA LEU A 18 4.72 16.05 25.76
C LEU A 18 3.44 15.60 25.06
N VAL A 19 3.22 16.07 23.84
CA VAL A 19 2.17 15.56 22.96
C VAL A 19 2.63 14.16 22.49
N PRO A 20 1.91 13.08 22.83
CA PRO A 20 2.25 11.77 22.32
C PRO A 20 2.07 11.77 20.80
N PHE A 21 3.17 11.65 20.06
CA PHE A 21 3.13 11.36 18.62
C PHE A 21 2.65 9.91 18.47
N THR A 22 1.34 9.70 18.39
CA THR A 22 0.81 8.44 17.91
C THR A 22 1.10 8.38 16.42
N ALA A 23 2.11 7.59 16.02
CA ALA A 23 2.29 7.20 14.64
C ALA A 23 1.06 6.38 14.21
N ARG A 24 0.02 7.06 13.69
CA ARG A 24 -1.07 6.42 12.97
C ARG A 24 -0.45 5.78 11.74
N GLY A 25 -0.43 4.46 11.70
CA GLY A 25 -0.29 3.75 10.45
C GLY A 25 -1.28 4.37 9.46
N ALA A 26 -0.83 4.77 8.27
CA ALA A 26 -1.70 5.40 7.30
C ALA A 26 -2.88 4.45 7.06
N ASP A 27 -4.10 4.88 7.44
CA ASP A 27 -5.33 4.17 7.11
C ASP A 27 -5.45 4.17 5.59
N VAL A 28 -5.00 3.08 4.97
CA VAL A 28 -5.13 2.91 3.53
C VAL A 28 -6.49 2.29 3.23
N SER A 29 -7.16 2.83 2.23
CA SER A 29 -8.44 2.30 1.76
C SER A 29 -8.37 2.05 0.27
N ILE A 30 -8.80 0.87 -0.16
CA ILE A 30 -8.93 0.55 -1.59
C ILE A 30 -10.21 1.14 -2.18
N LEU A 31 -11.20 1.53 -1.37
CA LEU A 31 -12.47 2.08 -1.86
C LEU A 31 -12.26 3.32 -2.70
N GLY A 32 -13.01 3.45 -3.80
CA GLY A 32 -12.93 4.57 -4.73
C GLY A 32 -12.67 4.14 -6.17
N HIS A 33 -12.26 5.11 -6.98
CA HIS A 33 -11.97 4.93 -8.40
C HIS A 33 -10.47 4.80 -8.60
N TRP A 34 -10.08 3.81 -9.37
CA TRP A 34 -8.68 3.49 -9.65
C TRP A 34 -8.49 3.18 -11.12
N ARG A 35 -7.29 3.38 -11.60
CA ARG A 35 -6.88 3.03 -12.96
C ARG A 35 -5.54 2.28 -12.91
N ILE A 36 -5.41 1.23 -13.70
CA ILE A 36 -4.10 0.60 -13.92
C ILE A 36 -3.25 1.56 -14.74
N ALA A 37 -2.23 2.13 -14.07
CA ALA A 37 -1.33 3.11 -14.68
C ALA A 37 -0.10 2.46 -15.31
N GLU A 38 0.38 1.36 -14.70
CA GLU A 38 1.59 0.69 -15.12
C GLU A 38 1.43 -0.83 -15.00
N ALA A 39 2.16 -1.55 -15.86
CA ALA A 39 2.30 -2.99 -15.79
C ALA A 39 3.74 -3.38 -16.12
N GLN A 40 4.34 -4.24 -15.32
CA GLN A 40 5.71 -4.70 -15.50
C GLN A 40 5.84 -6.18 -15.18
N PRO A 41 6.74 -6.91 -15.87
CA PRO A 41 7.10 -8.27 -15.47
C PRO A 41 7.60 -8.29 -14.03
N ALA A 42 7.13 -9.26 -13.25
CA ALA A 42 7.56 -9.41 -11.88
C ALA A 42 9.08 -9.71 -11.79
N PRO A 43 9.77 -9.30 -10.71
CA PRO A 43 11.20 -9.57 -10.54
C PRO A 43 11.57 -11.05 -10.61
N TRP A 44 10.65 -11.94 -10.25
CA TRP A 44 10.80 -13.41 -10.31
C TRP A 44 10.44 -14.03 -11.67
N SER A 45 10.11 -13.22 -12.67
CA SER A 45 9.80 -13.70 -14.01
C SER A 45 11.07 -14.18 -14.73
N PRO A 46 11.03 -15.34 -15.43
CA PRO A 46 12.13 -15.79 -16.25
C PRO A 46 12.54 -14.74 -17.30
N PRO A 47 13.83 -14.55 -17.56
CA PRO A 47 14.31 -13.53 -18.50
C PRO A 47 13.72 -13.66 -19.91
N ASP A 48 13.56 -14.89 -20.40
CA ASP A 48 13.04 -15.23 -21.73
C ASP A 48 11.52 -14.96 -21.87
N GLU A 49 10.78 -14.89 -20.78
CA GLU A 49 9.34 -14.58 -20.78
C GLU A 49 9.04 -13.09 -20.64
N ARG A 50 10.00 -12.27 -20.20
CA ARG A 50 9.74 -10.88 -19.78
C ARG A 50 9.14 -10.00 -20.87
N GLU A 51 9.56 -10.15 -22.11
CA GLU A 51 9.02 -9.37 -23.23
C GLU A 51 7.53 -9.70 -23.47
N ASN A 52 7.18 -10.98 -23.47
CA ASN A 52 5.80 -11.44 -23.64
C ASN A 52 4.92 -10.99 -22.47
N LEU A 53 5.44 -11.05 -21.23
CA LEU A 53 4.74 -10.59 -20.03
C LEU A 53 4.52 -9.07 -20.05
N ALA A 54 5.51 -8.30 -20.48
CA ALA A 54 5.38 -6.86 -20.65
C ALA A 54 4.32 -6.51 -21.69
N ALA A 55 4.31 -7.19 -22.84
CA ALA A 55 3.29 -7.01 -23.87
C ALA A 55 1.88 -7.40 -23.39
N ALA A 56 1.77 -8.49 -22.64
CA ALA A 56 0.51 -8.90 -22.01
C ALA A 56 0.02 -7.89 -20.97
N GLY A 57 0.92 -7.40 -20.12
CA GLY A 57 0.62 -6.40 -19.10
C GLY A 57 0.12 -5.09 -19.68
N LYS A 58 0.72 -4.61 -20.78
CA LYS A 58 0.32 -3.36 -21.45
C LYS A 58 -1.15 -3.33 -21.86
N ARG A 59 -1.77 -4.48 -22.14
CA ARG A 59 -3.19 -4.56 -22.52
C ARG A 59 -4.14 -4.19 -21.39
N MET A 60 -3.65 -4.20 -20.14
CA MET A 60 -4.44 -3.87 -18.97
C MET A 60 -4.28 -2.39 -18.55
N ILE A 61 -3.30 -1.68 -19.10
CA ILE A 61 -3.12 -0.24 -18.81
C ILE A 61 -4.39 0.51 -19.21
N ASP A 62 -4.73 1.55 -18.45
CA ASP A 62 -5.95 2.33 -18.53
C ASP A 62 -7.25 1.57 -18.19
N THR A 63 -7.15 0.33 -17.71
CA THR A 63 -8.33 -0.35 -17.15
C THR A 63 -8.76 0.33 -15.87
N GLU A 64 -10.00 0.81 -15.85
CA GLU A 64 -10.63 1.41 -14.68
C GLU A 64 -11.23 0.34 -13.78
N VAL A 65 -11.11 0.57 -12.48
CA VAL A 65 -11.67 -0.26 -11.42
C VAL A 65 -12.32 0.63 -10.38
N THR A 66 -13.56 0.34 -10.03
CA THR A 66 -14.27 1.01 -8.94
C THR A 66 -14.51 0.00 -7.81
N PHE A 67 -13.92 0.27 -6.66
CA PHE A 67 -14.18 -0.47 -5.43
C PHE A 67 -15.23 0.27 -4.61
N ALA A 68 -16.38 -0.36 -4.38
CA ALA A 68 -17.48 0.20 -3.60
C ALA A 68 -17.85 -0.78 -2.45
N PRO A 69 -18.49 -0.31 -1.39
CA PRO A 69 -18.96 -1.21 -0.33
C PRO A 69 -19.75 -2.39 -0.91
N GLY A 70 -19.23 -3.61 -0.71
CA GLY A 70 -19.88 -4.85 -1.15
C GLY A 70 -19.77 -5.20 -2.65
N SER A 71 -19.10 -4.38 -3.49
CA SER A 71 -18.94 -4.65 -4.92
C SER A 71 -17.65 -4.10 -5.49
N VAL A 72 -17.20 -4.71 -6.59
CA VAL A 72 -16.13 -4.18 -7.45
C VAL A 72 -16.64 -4.15 -8.88
N LYS A 73 -16.48 -3.02 -9.56
CA LYS A 73 -16.83 -2.86 -10.96
C LYS A 73 -15.57 -2.71 -11.80
N SER A 74 -15.39 -3.56 -12.80
CA SER A 74 -14.25 -3.50 -13.71
C SER A 74 -14.62 -4.07 -15.09
N LYS A 75 -13.96 -3.55 -16.13
CA LYS A 75 -14.00 -4.18 -17.46
C LYS A 75 -13.22 -5.51 -17.49
N PHE A 76 -12.25 -5.66 -16.60
CA PHE A 76 -11.54 -6.92 -16.43
C PHE A 76 -12.39 -7.88 -15.60
N LYS A 77 -12.98 -8.86 -16.27
CA LYS A 77 -13.98 -9.78 -15.70
C LYS A 77 -13.57 -10.47 -14.39
N PRO A 78 -12.33 -10.92 -14.20
CA PRO A 78 -11.91 -11.51 -12.93
C PRO A 78 -12.06 -10.58 -11.71
N TRP A 79 -12.06 -9.26 -11.91
CA TRP A 79 -12.25 -8.26 -10.86
C TRP A 79 -13.68 -7.73 -10.77
N ASP A 80 -14.54 -8.03 -11.74
CA ASP A 80 -15.93 -7.58 -11.74
C ASP A 80 -16.76 -8.44 -10.77
N CYS A 81 -17.07 -7.88 -9.61
CA CYS A 81 -17.78 -8.55 -8.53
C CYS A 81 -18.99 -7.75 -8.09
N LYS A 82 -20.17 -8.25 -8.39
CA LYS A 82 -21.42 -7.50 -8.21
C LYS A 82 -21.98 -7.50 -6.79
N SER A 83 -21.50 -8.40 -5.93
CA SER A 83 -22.03 -8.53 -4.56
C SER A 83 -21.11 -9.36 -3.67
N LYS A 84 -21.30 -9.22 -2.34
CA LYS A 84 -20.59 -9.99 -1.31
C LYS A 84 -19.07 -9.81 -1.33
N VAL A 85 -18.60 -8.62 -1.71
CA VAL A 85 -17.19 -8.28 -1.59
C VAL A 85 -16.88 -7.93 -0.15
N ILE A 86 -15.82 -8.55 0.37
CA ILE A 86 -15.30 -8.30 1.72
C ILE A 86 -13.92 -7.67 1.54
N TYR A 87 -13.70 -6.54 2.22
CA TYR A 87 -12.44 -5.84 2.28
C TYR A 87 -11.83 -6.02 3.66
N THR A 88 -10.61 -6.55 3.73
CA THR A 88 -9.88 -6.73 4.98
C THR A 88 -8.56 -6.00 4.90
N ALA A 89 -8.40 -4.96 5.71
CA ALA A 89 -7.11 -4.27 5.83
C ALA A 89 -6.09 -5.21 6.51
N ASN A 90 -4.88 -5.20 6.00
CA ASN A 90 -3.76 -5.96 6.56
C ASN A 90 -2.47 -5.12 6.53
N SER A 91 -1.44 -5.63 7.17
CA SER A 91 -0.07 -5.14 7.06
C SER A 91 0.84 -6.35 7.01
N ILE A 92 1.79 -6.33 6.10
CA ILE A 92 2.71 -7.46 5.90
C ILE A 92 4.15 -6.97 5.97
N GLU A 93 5.05 -7.85 6.37
CA GLU A 93 6.48 -7.63 6.24
C GLU A 93 6.92 -7.76 4.77
N VAL A 94 8.07 -7.15 4.46
CA VAL A 94 8.61 -7.11 3.09
C VAL A 94 8.84 -8.49 2.47
N ASP A 95 9.20 -9.47 3.28
CA ASP A 95 9.46 -10.84 2.81
C ASP A 95 8.16 -11.55 2.39
N ALA A 96 7.01 -11.15 2.94
CA ALA A 96 5.70 -11.67 2.55
C ALA A 96 5.07 -10.92 1.35
N LEU A 97 5.73 -9.85 0.88
CA LEU A 97 5.24 -9.07 -0.26
C LEU A 97 5.10 -9.96 -1.51
N PHE A 98 3.94 -9.86 -2.16
CA PHE A 98 3.58 -10.71 -3.29
C PHE A 98 3.70 -12.21 -2.99
N GLN A 99 3.24 -12.62 -1.79
CA GLN A 99 3.28 -14.01 -1.29
C GLN A 99 4.71 -14.58 -1.19
N GLY A 100 5.67 -13.77 -0.83
CA GLY A 100 7.07 -14.19 -0.69
C GLY A 100 7.79 -14.46 -2.01
N ASN A 101 7.27 -13.97 -3.14
CA ASN A 101 7.88 -14.20 -4.45
C ASN A 101 9.04 -13.23 -4.78
N LEU A 102 9.39 -12.31 -3.90
CA LEU A 102 10.53 -11.44 -4.15
C LEU A 102 11.85 -12.24 -4.19
N PRO A 103 12.79 -11.88 -5.10
CA PRO A 103 14.02 -12.65 -5.26
C PRO A 103 14.91 -12.65 -4.02
N GLU A 104 15.34 -13.85 -3.61
CA GLU A 104 16.43 -14.04 -2.67
C GLU A 104 17.80 -13.72 -3.36
N PRO A 105 18.83 -13.33 -2.61
CA PRO A 105 18.90 -13.26 -1.14
C PRO A 105 18.46 -11.91 -0.55
N ASN A 106 17.91 -10.99 -1.32
CA ASN A 106 17.58 -9.65 -0.82
C ASN A 106 16.20 -9.17 -1.27
N PRO A 107 15.10 -9.73 -0.69
CA PRO A 107 13.74 -9.30 -0.99
C PRO A 107 13.50 -7.82 -0.64
N ALA A 108 14.13 -7.30 0.41
CA ALA A 108 14.00 -5.90 0.79
C ALA A 108 14.53 -4.95 -0.30
N ALA A 109 15.67 -5.25 -0.92
CA ALA A 109 16.18 -4.46 -2.05
C ALA A 109 15.27 -4.54 -3.28
N ALA A 110 14.64 -5.70 -3.52
CA ALA A 110 13.66 -5.84 -4.59
C ALA A 110 12.40 -5.01 -4.31
N ALA A 111 11.91 -5.01 -3.06
CA ALA A 111 10.77 -4.18 -2.64
C ALA A 111 11.06 -2.68 -2.80
N VAL A 112 12.26 -2.23 -2.41
CA VAL A 112 12.69 -0.83 -2.60
C VAL A 112 12.67 -0.43 -4.07
N ARG A 113 13.14 -1.28 -4.98
CA ARG A 113 13.06 -1.02 -6.44
C ARG A 113 11.62 -0.92 -6.95
N LEU A 114 10.68 -1.60 -6.28
CA LEU A 114 9.24 -1.49 -6.55
C LEU A 114 8.60 -0.28 -5.84
N GLY A 115 9.38 0.48 -5.07
CA GLY A 115 8.92 1.68 -4.38
C GLY A 115 8.30 1.43 -2.99
N PHE A 116 8.59 0.29 -2.36
CA PHE A 116 8.18 -0.01 -0.99
C PHE A 116 9.36 0.21 -0.01
N PRO A 117 9.55 1.43 0.53
CA PRO A 117 10.72 1.72 1.38
C PRO A 117 10.58 1.23 2.82
N ARG A 118 9.43 0.69 3.21
CA ARG A 118 9.06 0.36 4.59
C ARG A 118 9.12 -1.14 4.84
N ARG A 119 9.32 -1.50 6.13
CA ARG A 119 9.19 -2.90 6.57
C ARG A 119 7.73 -3.34 6.56
N ASP A 120 6.86 -2.53 7.16
CA ASP A 120 5.43 -2.82 7.23
C ASP A 120 4.75 -2.19 6.01
N ILE A 121 4.27 -3.03 5.13
CA ILE A 121 3.60 -2.65 3.90
C ILE A 121 2.10 -2.78 4.12
N PRO A 122 1.36 -1.64 4.11
CA PRO A 122 -0.09 -1.71 4.24
C PRO A 122 -0.71 -2.38 3.03
N GLY A 123 -1.75 -3.16 3.27
CA GLY A 123 -2.46 -3.89 2.23
C GLY A 123 -3.95 -3.96 2.49
N VAL A 124 -4.68 -4.38 1.45
CA VAL A 124 -6.09 -4.73 1.54
C VAL A 124 -6.34 -6.00 0.76
N ASP A 125 -6.90 -6.98 1.44
CA ASP A 125 -7.46 -8.17 0.82
C ASP A 125 -8.88 -7.89 0.34
N VAL A 126 -9.11 -8.14 -0.93
CA VAL A 126 -10.42 -8.02 -1.57
C VAL A 126 -10.91 -9.43 -1.91
N ARG A 127 -11.85 -9.92 -1.14
CA ARG A 127 -12.48 -11.23 -1.35
C ARG A 127 -13.76 -11.09 -2.14
N CYS A 128 -13.80 -11.73 -3.30
CA CYS A 128 -14.96 -11.77 -4.18
C CYS A 128 -15.33 -13.24 -4.42
N LEU A 129 -16.39 -13.73 -3.79
CA LEU A 129 -16.78 -15.13 -3.85
C LEU A 129 -15.63 -16.07 -3.42
N LYS A 130 -15.05 -16.81 -4.38
CA LYS A 130 -13.90 -17.70 -4.17
C LYS A 130 -12.56 -17.07 -4.51
N ALA A 131 -12.56 -15.90 -5.14
CA ALA A 131 -11.34 -15.18 -5.51
C ALA A 131 -10.86 -14.28 -4.38
N LEU A 132 -9.56 -14.22 -4.17
CA LEU A 132 -8.87 -13.32 -3.25
C LEU A 132 -7.84 -12.52 -4.04
N PHE A 133 -7.90 -11.21 -3.91
CA PHE A 133 -6.96 -10.27 -4.49
C PHE A 133 -6.33 -9.45 -3.38
N THR A 134 -5.00 -9.46 -3.28
CA THR A 134 -4.28 -8.68 -2.27
C THR A 134 -3.61 -7.48 -2.94
N PHE A 135 -4.02 -6.30 -2.52
CA PHE A 135 -3.44 -5.02 -2.96
C PHE A 135 -2.47 -4.52 -1.90
N HIS A 136 -1.26 -4.16 -2.29
CA HIS A 136 -0.21 -3.61 -1.44
C HIS A 136 -0.04 -2.13 -1.75
N PHE A 137 -0.03 -1.27 -0.74
CA PHE A 137 0.03 0.18 -0.91
C PHE A 137 1.44 0.71 -0.75
N ARG A 138 1.92 1.45 -1.74
CA ARG A 138 3.13 2.28 -1.64
C ARG A 138 2.85 3.58 -0.88
N ASP A 139 1.69 4.15 -1.17
CA ASP A 139 1.12 5.37 -0.61
C ASP A 139 -0.42 5.29 -0.72
N PRO A 140 -1.19 6.21 -0.11
CA PRO A 140 -2.66 6.16 -0.13
C PRO A 140 -3.29 6.15 -1.52
N ASP A 141 -2.58 6.64 -2.53
CA ASP A 141 -3.08 6.79 -3.91
C ASP A 141 -2.39 5.84 -4.91
N THR A 142 -1.51 4.97 -4.43
CA THR A 142 -0.80 4.01 -5.24
C THR A 142 -0.86 2.62 -4.63
N ALA A 143 -1.56 1.70 -5.29
CA ALA A 143 -1.62 0.30 -4.91
C ALA A 143 -0.99 -0.59 -5.99
N MET A 144 -0.42 -1.72 -5.57
CA MET A 144 0.14 -2.72 -6.47
C MET A 144 -0.46 -4.09 -6.20
N ILE A 145 -0.63 -4.85 -7.25
CA ILE A 145 -1.06 -6.26 -7.19
C ILE A 145 -0.27 -7.07 -8.20
N ASN A 146 0.10 -8.29 -7.85
CA ASN A 146 0.60 -9.23 -8.83
C ASN A 146 -0.54 -10.14 -9.35
N MET A 147 -0.55 -10.37 -10.64
CA MET A 147 -1.37 -11.42 -11.26
C MET A 147 -0.44 -12.33 -12.06
N GLY A 148 -0.19 -13.50 -11.50
CA GLY A 148 0.83 -14.40 -12.03
C GLY A 148 2.21 -13.76 -11.98
N ARG A 149 2.80 -13.54 -13.16
CA ARG A 149 4.16 -12.98 -13.31
C ARG A 149 4.18 -11.52 -13.78
N VAL A 150 3.06 -10.79 -13.63
CA VAL A 150 2.97 -9.36 -13.93
C VAL A 150 2.53 -8.61 -12.68
N ILE A 151 3.21 -7.52 -12.38
CA ILE A 151 2.83 -6.57 -11.34
C ILE A 151 2.14 -5.38 -12.01
N TYR A 152 0.96 -5.06 -11.51
CA TYR A 152 0.15 -3.92 -11.93
C TYR A 152 0.17 -2.85 -10.86
N THR A 153 0.43 -1.61 -11.28
CA THR A 153 0.34 -0.42 -10.42
C THR A 153 -0.97 0.30 -10.71
N LEU A 154 -1.78 0.45 -9.68
CA LEU A 154 -3.03 1.20 -9.74
C LEU A 154 -2.81 2.59 -9.14
N LYS A 155 -3.39 3.59 -9.77
CA LYS A 155 -3.44 4.97 -9.27
C LYS A 155 -4.89 5.36 -9.01
N ARG A 156 -5.10 6.01 -7.86
CA ARG A 156 -6.40 6.62 -7.53
C ARG A 156 -6.72 7.73 -8.52
N GLN A 157 -8.00 7.86 -8.86
CA GLN A 157 -8.51 8.88 -9.78
C GLN A 157 -9.24 9.99 -9.01
#